data_a0d9f247260938c8fbf5804628c52ddd
#
_entry.id   a0d9f247260938c8fbf5804628c52ddd
#
_cell.length_a   1.000
_cell.length_b   1.000
_cell.length_c   1.000
_cell.angle_alpha   90.00
_cell.angle_beta   90.00
_cell.angle_gamma   90.00
#
_symmetry.space_group_name_H-M   'P 1'
#
loop_
_entity.id
_entity.type
_entity.pdbx_description
1 polymer ?
#
loop_
_entity_poly.entity_id
_entity_poly.type
_entity_poly.pdbx_seq_one_letter_code
_entity_poly.pdbx_strand_id
1 'polypeptide(L)'
;MLLDIIADINTFLSDHSYLRYILDGYFVLIIASLFIFIALKYKKALFLLIIGIVTGIIYYLSNALHLKASKEIYSIFFLSYMIICTILLAPELRRLMEVKKGEDTRKIISKENSSEKTKEAIADAVFTLARGKVGALITIEQQIKLDQYAERAITLNSEVSKELLEQIFIKDSPLHDGGVIIRGNKILCAAAYYNLTQDQSLDKTTGSRHRAGLGISEITDSVTIIVSEETGDVHVAIAGYMKLLSSENELLDYISSHLDGGRNENI
;
A
#
# COMPACT_ATOMS: atom_id res chain seq x y z
N MET A 1 43.81 2.02 4.67
CA MET A 1 43.35 1.43 3.40
C MET A 1 42.18 2.21 2.75
N LEU A 2 41.01 2.39 3.37
CA LEU A 2 39.90 3.14 2.72
C LEU A 2 40.17 4.65 2.66
N LEU A 3 40.78 5.24 3.68
CA LEU A 3 41.21 6.63 3.72
C LEU A 3 42.35 6.93 2.74
N ASP A 4 43.28 6.00 2.56
CA ASP A 4 44.40 6.13 1.63
C ASP A 4 43.90 6.11 0.17
N ILE A 5 42.93 5.21 -0.14
CA ILE A 5 42.27 5.16 -1.45
C ILE A 5 41.52 6.47 -1.76
N ILE A 6 40.84 7.04 -0.76
CA ILE A 6 40.14 8.34 -0.93
C ILE A 6 41.14 9.48 -1.16
N ALA A 7 42.28 9.45 -0.48
CA ALA A 7 43.35 10.46 -0.68
C ALA A 7 43.95 10.36 -2.09
N ASP A 8 44.23 9.16 -2.57
CA ASP A 8 44.76 8.92 -3.93
C ASP A 8 43.77 9.35 -5.03
N ILE A 9 42.46 9.06 -4.83
CA ILE A 9 41.40 9.53 -5.73
C ILE A 9 41.31 11.05 -5.72
N ASN A 10 41.44 11.71 -4.56
CA ASN A 10 41.39 13.14 -4.44
C ASN A 10 42.60 13.84 -5.12
N THR A 11 43.78 13.27 -5.02
CA THR A 11 44.97 13.77 -5.72
C THR A 11 44.85 13.59 -7.23
N PHE A 12 44.40 12.45 -7.70
CA PHE A 12 44.13 12.21 -9.12
C PHE A 12 43.07 13.16 -9.70
N LEU A 13 41.99 13.43 -8.97
CA LEU A 13 40.94 14.37 -9.36
C LEU A 13 41.37 15.83 -9.28
N SER A 14 42.38 16.19 -8.48
CA SER A 14 42.94 17.56 -8.45
C SER A 14 43.78 17.85 -9.69
N ASP A 15 44.51 16.86 -10.20
CA ASP A 15 45.30 16.96 -11.42
C ASP A 15 44.43 17.02 -12.69
N HIS A 16 43.21 16.47 -12.61
CA HIS A 16 42.25 16.38 -13.72
C HIS A 16 40.94 17.10 -13.38
N SER A 17 40.96 18.40 -13.22
CA SER A 17 39.81 19.19 -12.77
C SER A 17 38.54 19.00 -13.59
N TYR A 18 38.64 18.71 -14.90
CA TYR A 18 37.48 18.41 -15.77
C TYR A 18 36.75 17.11 -15.37
N LEU A 19 37.45 16.12 -14.83
CA LEU A 19 36.83 14.87 -14.35
C LEU A 19 35.94 15.10 -13.13
N ARG A 20 36.30 16.08 -12.27
CA ARG A 20 35.43 16.48 -11.14
C ARG A 20 34.08 16.99 -11.63
N TYR A 21 34.09 17.89 -12.62
CA TYR A 21 32.82 18.41 -13.16
C TYR A 21 31.99 17.37 -13.86
N ILE A 22 32.62 16.38 -14.52
CA ILE A 22 31.93 15.24 -15.14
C ILE A 22 31.29 14.35 -14.06
N LEU A 23 32.02 14.04 -13.00
CA LEU A 23 31.50 13.23 -11.89
C LEU A 23 30.37 13.94 -11.15
N ASP A 24 30.50 15.24 -10.86
CA ASP A 24 29.43 16.04 -10.25
C ASP A 24 28.18 16.04 -11.13
N GLY A 25 28.34 16.27 -12.43
CA GLY A 25 27.23 16.22 -13.39
C GLY A 25 26.54 14.84 -13.42
N TYR A 26 27.31 13.76 -13.35
CA TYR A 26 26.78 12.40 -13.32
C TYR A 26 25.99 12.11 -12.04
N PHE A 27 26.51 12.52 -10.87
CA PHE A 27 25.80 12.40 -9.60
C PHE A 27 24.49 13.19 -9.59
N VAL A 28 24.51 14.42 -10.11
CA VAL A 28 23.31 15.25 -10.24
C VAL A 28 22.27 14.59 -11.14
N LEU A 29 22.71 14.00 -12.28
CA LEU A 29 21.81 13.28 -13.20
C LEU A 29 21.18 12.03 -12.56
N ILE A 30 21.95 11.27 -11.78
CA ILE A 30 21.42 10.10 -11.04
C ILE A 30 20.36 10.54 -10.05
N ILE A 31 20.65 11.55 -9.23
CA ILE A 31 19.69 12.08 -8.23
C ILE A 31 18.44 12.63 -8.92
N ALA A 32 18.60 13.38 -10.01
CA ALA A 32 17.48 13.92 -10.78
C ALA A 32 16.62 12.80 -11.40
N SER A 33 17.24 11.75 -11.98
CA SER A 33 16.52 10.63 -12.57
C SER A 33 15.72 9.86 -11.52
N LEU A 34 16.28 9.66 -10.32
CA LEU A 34 15.60 9.01 -9.21
C LEU A 34 14.39 9.84 -8.75
N PHE A 35 14.55 11.18 -8.66
CA PHE A 35 13.47 12.09 -8.30
C PHE A 35 12.35 12.11 -9.35
N ILE A 36 12.70 12.13 -10.64
CA ILE A 36 11.75 12.08 -11.75
C ILE A 36 10.99 10.74 -11.75
N PHE A 37 11.67 9.63 -11.51
CA PHE A 37 11.05 8.31 -11.42
C PHE A 37 10.00 8.25 -10.30
N ILE A 38 10.33 8.77 -9.12
CA ILE A 38 9.39 8.84 -7.98
C ILE A 38 8.22 9.78 -8.31
N ALA A 39 8.48 10.92 -8.94
CA ALA A 39 7.47 11.91 -9.29
C ALA A 39 6.47 11.41 -10.33
N LEU A 40 6.93 10.65 -11.34
CA LEU A 40 6.07 10.07 -12.37
C LEU A 40 5.13 8.99 -11.80
N LYS A 41 5.57 8.30 -10.75
CA LYS A 41 4.79 7.26 -10.10
C LYS A 41 3.69 7.83 -9.18
N TYR A 42 3.88 9.02 -8.62
CA TYR A 42 2.97 9.63 -7.64
C TYR A 42 2.57 11.05 -8.04
N LYS A 43 1.29 11.29 -8.32
CA LYS A 43 0.77 12.62 -8.73
C LYS A 43 1.12 13.75 -7.74
N LYS A 44 1.13 13.44 -6.43
CA LYS A 44 1.53 14.39 -5.37
C LYS A 44 3.03 14.74 -5.44
N ALA A 45 3.87 13.76 -5.76
CA ALA A 45 5.32 13.97 -5.90
C ALA A 45 5.66 14.83 -7.12
N LEU A 46 4.87 14.77 -8.20
CA LEU A 46 5.04 15.65 -9.36
C LEU A 46 4.88 17.13 -9.00
N PHE A 47 3.87 17.46 -8.20
CA PHE A 47 3.67 18.84 -7.72
C PHE A 47 4.83 19.34 -6.88
N LEU A 48 5.35 18.52 -5.97
CA LEU A 48 6.54 18.83 -5.18
C LEU A 48 7.78 19.03 -6.06
N LEU A 49 7.96 18.18 -7.08
CA LEU A 49 9.09 18.32 -8.02
C LEU A 49 9.04 19.66 -8.76
N ILE A 50 7.88 20.09 -9.22
CA ILE A 50 7.71 21.38 -9.90
C ILE A 50 8.11 22.54 -8.96
N ILE A 51 7.66 22.52 -7.70
CA ILE A 51 8.04 23.53 -6.70
C ILE A 51 9.55 23.51 -6.48
N GLY A 52 10.18 22.33 -6.39
CA GLY A 52 11.63 22.19 -6.23
C GLY A 52 12.43 22.79 -7.41
N ILE A 53 11.98 22.56 -8.63
CA ILE A 53 12.60 23.13 -9.84
C ILE A 53 12.50 24.65 -9.82
N VAL A 54 11.30 25.20 -9.53
CA VAL A 54 11.08 26.66 -9.48
C VAL A 54 11.96 27.31 -8.42
N THR A 55 12.01 26.76 -7.21
CA THR A 55 12.88 27.27 -6.13
C THR A 55 14.37 27.16 -6.47
N GLY A 56 14.79 26.08 -7.13
CA GLY A 56 16.15 25.90 -7.62
C GLY A 56 16.56 26.92 -8.68
N ILE A 57 15.67 27.24 -9.62
CA ILE A 57 15.91 28.28 -10.64
C ILE A 57 16.07 29.65 -9.97
N ILE A 58 15.19 29.99 -9.02
CA ILE A 58 15.26 31.27 -8.31
C ILE A 58 16.57 31.39 -7.50
N TYR A 59 17.00 30.30 -6.83
CA TYR A 59 18.26 30.24 -6.13
C TYR A 59 19.47 30.50 -7.08
N TYR A 60 19.46 29.82 -8.23
CA TYR A 60 20.52 29.99 -9.25
C TYR A 60 20.59 31.42 -9.77
N LEU A 61 19.43 32.03 -10.09
CA LEU A 61 19.37 33.42 -10.51
C LEU A 61 19.89 34.39 -9.42
N SER A 62 19.48 34.20 -8.18
CA SER A 62 19.96 35.00 -7.04
C SER A 62 21.48 34.93 -6.86
N ASN A 63 22.03 33.72 -7.08
CA ASN A 63 23.49 33.53 -7.01
C ASN A 63 24.22 34.20 -8.19
N ALA A 64 23.67 34.09 -9.41
CA ALA A 64 24.21 34.71 -10.62
C ALA A 64 24.18 36.25 -10.56
N LEU A 65 23.18 36.84 -9.93
CA LEU A 65 23.00 38.27 -9.72
C LEU A 65 23.70 38.79 -8.46
N HIS A 66 24.46 37.97 -7.75
CA HIS A 66 25.18 38.32 -6.51
C HIS A 66 24.30 38.92 -5.40
N LEU A 67 23.02 38.54 -5.33
CA LEU A 67 22.06 39.04 -4.35
C LEU A 67 22.23 38.30 -3.00
N LYS A 68 23.05 38.84 -2.09
CA LYS A 68 23.42 38.21 -0.83
C LYS A 68 22.21 37.89 0.07
N ALA A 69 21.32 38.87 0.28
CA ALA A 69 20.12 38.68 1.13
C ALA A 69 19.17 37.62 0.59
N SER A 70 18.92 37.62 -0.72
CA SER A 70 18.08 36.61 -1.38
C SER A 70 18.65 35.20 -1.26
N LYS A 71 19.97 35.04 -1.40
CA LYS A 71 20.67 33.77 -1.28
C LYS A 71 20.48 33.13 0.11
N GLU A 72 20.63 33.91 1.19
CA GLU A 72 20.43 33.40 2.55
C GLU A 72 18.99 32.99 2.81
N ILE A 73 18.01 33.79 2.40
CA ILE A 73 16.60 33.49 2.52
C ILE A 73 16.26 32.18 1.76
N TYR A 74 16.72 32.03 0.51
CA TYR A 74 16.47 30.84 -0.28
C TYR A 74 17.14 29.58 0.29
N SER A 75 18.28 29.69 0.94
CA SER A 75 18.92 28.53 1.59
C SER A 75 18.05 27.98 2.72
N ILE A 76 17.43 28.88 3.51
CA ILE A 76 16.49 28.49 4.58
C ILE A 76 15.22 27.88 4.00
N PHE A 77 14.66 28.48 2.93
CA PHE A 77 13.50 27.93 2.23
C PHE A 77 13.77 26.57 1.62
N PHE A 78 14.94 26.36 1.04
CA PHE A 78 15.33 25.06 0.47
C PHE A 78 15.44 23.97 1.54
N LEU A 79 16.02 24.29 2.70
CA LEU A 79 16.08 23.36 3.82
C LEU A 79 14.68 22.99 4.33
N SER A 80 13.82 24.00 4.51
CA SER A 80 12.42 23.80 4.92
C SER A 80 11.64 22.97 3.90
N TYR A 81 11.85 23.21 2.61
CA TYR A 81 11.28 22.45 1.51
C TYR A 81 11.68 20.96 1.57
N MET A 82 12.96 20.65 1.81
CA MET A 82 13.45 19.29 1.94
C MET A 82 12.79 18.55 3.11
N ILE A 83 12.59 19.21 4.24
CA ILE A 83 11.89 18.65 5.41
C ILE A 83 10.42 18.37 5.06
N ILE A 84 9.73 19.31 4.43
CA ILE A 84 8.33 19.15 4.01
C ILE A 84 8.20 18.01 3.00
N CYS A 85 9.10 17.92 2.01
CA CYS A 85 9.11 16.80 1.05
C CYS A 85 9.27 15.45 1.76
N THR A 86 10.18 15.36 2.73
CA THR A 86 10.40 14.12 3.48
C THR A 86 9.15 13.71 4.24
N ILE A 87 8.48 14.65 4.91
CA ILE A 87 7.25 14.37 5.67
C ILE A 87 6.11 13.95 4.74
N LEU A 88 5.93 14.65 3.61
CA LEU A 88 4.85 14.36 2.67
C LEU A 88 5.06 13.05 1.89
N LEU A 89 6.32 12.68 1.61
CA LEU A 89 6.66 11.43 0.93
C LEU A 89 6.88 10.25 1.88
N ALA A 90 6.93 10.49 3.20
CA ALA A 90 7.15 9.44 4.19
C ALA A 90 6.15 8.26 4.08
N PRO A 91 4.83 8.47 3.91
CA PRO A 91 3.89 7.37 3.76
C PRO A 91 4.13 6.55 2.48
N GLU A 92 4.45 7.20 1.38
CA GLU A 92 4.77 6.54 0.10
C GLU A 92 6.09 5.74 0.19
N LEU A 93 7.11 6.29 0.84
CA LEU A 93 8.38 5.61 1.09
C LEU A 93 8.20 4.42 2.02
N ARG A 94 7.36 4.55 3.07
CA ARG A 94 7.02 3.46 3.97
C ARG A 94 6.35 2.31 3.22
N ARG A 95 5.39 2.62 2.36
CA ARG A 95 4.71 1.64 1.50
C ARG A 95 5.69 0.91 0.57
N LEU A 96 6.65 1.63 -0.03
CA LEU A 96 7.69 1.02 -0.88
C LEU A 96 8.62 0.09 -0.10
N MET A 97 8.96 0.45 1.14
CA MET A 97 9.79 -0.40 2.00
C MET A 97 9.04 -1.64 2.50
N GLU A 98 7.75 -1.52 2.80
CA GLU A 98 6.89 -2.63 3.20
C GLU A 98 6.71 -3.64 2.06
N VAL A 99 6.51 -3.17 0.81
CA VAL A 99 6.44 -4.02 -0.39
C VAL A 99 7.78 -4.77 -0.61
N LYS A 100 8.93 -4.11 -0.46
CA LYS A 100 10.25 -4.77 -0.56
C LYS A 100 10.48 -5.81 0.54
N LYS A 101 10.03 -5.53 1.76
CA LYS A 101 10.11 -6.49 2.87
C LYS A 101 9.22 -7.71 2.64
N GLY A 102 8.10 -7.53 1.91
CA GLY A 102 7.24 -8.61 1.46
C GLY A 102 7.90 -9.54 0.43
N GLU A 103 8.82 -9.06 -0.42
CA GLU A 103 9.52 -9.91 -1.40
C GLU A 103 10.50 -10.91 -0.75
N ASP A 104 11.20 -10.52 0.31
CA ASP A 104 12.04 -11.45 1.08
C ASP A 104 11.19 -12.47 1.87
N THR A 105 9.98 -12.08 2.26
CA THR A 105 9.03 -12.94 2.96
C THR A 105 8.31 -13.90 1.98
N ARG A 106 8.28 -13.62 0.66
CA ARG A 106 7.69 -14.52 -0.36
C ARG A 106 8.25 -15.94 -0.32
N LYS A 107 9.53 -16.13 0.00
CA LYS A 107 10.15 -17.46 0.12
C LYS A 107 9.71 -18.24 1.36
N ILE A 108 9.18 -17.55 2.36
CA ILE A 108 8.70 -18.17 3.62
C ILE A 108 7.17 -18.38 3.55
N ILE A 109 6.44 -17.47 2.92
CA ILE A 109 4.97 -17.47 2.83
C ILE A 109 4.44 -18.41 1.72
N SER A 110 5.25 -18.84 0.76
CA SER A 110 4.86 -19.89 -0.21
C SER A 110 4.45 -21.21 0.44
N LYS A 111 4.53 -21.30 1.77
CA LYS A 111 4.11 -22.44 2.60
C LYS A 111 2.78 -22.23 3.33
N GLU A 112 2.20 -21.02 3.30
CA GLU A 112 0.95 -20.65 3.99
C GLU A 112 -0.14 -20.13 3.04
N ASN A 113 -0.15 -20.55 1.79
CA ASN A 113 -1.29 -20.29 0.93
C ASN A 113 -2.52 -20.95 1.54
N SER A 114 -3.66 -20.24 1.52
CA SER A 114 -4.95 -20.80 1.95
C SER A 114 -5.21 -22.10 1.19
N SER A 115 -5.47 -23.17 1.95
CA SER A 115 -5.81 -24.45 1.35
C SER A 115 -7.11 -24.35 0.54
N GLU A 116 -7.32 -25.22 -0.45
CA GLU A 116 -8.58 -25.27 -1.21
C GLU A 116 -9.78 -25.38 -0.25
N LYS A 117 -9.68 -26.22 0.78
CA LYS A 117 -10.70 -26.33 1.83
C LYS A 117 -11.02 -24.99 2.52
N THR A 118 -10.00 -24.14 2.74
CA THR A 118 -10.20 -22.81 3.34
C THR A 118 -10.92 -21.88 2.38
N LYS A 119 -10.56 -21.91 1.09
CA LYS A 119 -11.23 -21.09 0.07
C LYS A 119 -12.69 -21.48 -0.10
N GLU A 120 -12.98 -22.78 -0.14
CA GLU A 120 -14.34 -23.33 -0.17
C GLU A 120 -15.15 -22.91 1.06
N ALA A 121 -14.57 -23.01 2.26
CA ALA A 121 -15.23 -22.59 3.50
C ALA A 121 -15.56 -21.08 3.51
N ILE A 122 -14.67 -20.25 2.98
CA ILE A 122 -14.92 -18.81 2.85
C ILE A 122 -16.07 -18.56 1.85
N ALA A 123 -16.02 -19.17 0.66
CA ALA A 123 -17.04 -18.96 -0.37
C ALA A 123 -18.42 -19.41 0.11
N ASP A 124 -18.51 -20.59 0.69
CA ASP A 124 -19.74 -21.15 1.27
C ASP A 124 -20.32 -20.22 2.37
N ALA A 125 -19.48 -19.74 3.30
CA ALA A 125 -19.91 -18.80 4.34
C ALA A 125 -20.43 -17.49 3.74
N VAL A 126 -19.69 -16.90 2.79
CA VAL A 126 -20.05 -15.64 2.14
C VAL A 126 -21.40 -15.73 1.45
N PHE A 127 -21.65 -16.79 0.67
CA PHE A 127 -22.93 -16.94 -0.02
C PHE A 127 -24.08 -17.36 0.90
N THR A 128 -23.80 -18.00 2.04
CA THR A 128 -24.80 -18.21 3.09
C THR A 128 -25.19 -16.88 3.75
N LEU A 129 -24.21 -16.05 4.12
CA LEU A 129 -24.45 -14.72 4.67
C LEU A 129 -25.19 -13.82 3.67
N ALA A 130 -24.82 -13.87 2.39
CA ALA A 130 -25.47 -13.13 1.32
C ALA A 130 -26.97 -13.51 1.16
N ARG A 131 -27.29 -14.81 1.17
CA ARG A 131 -28.68 -15.29 1.13
C ARG A 131 -29.48 -14.81 2.34
N GLY A 132 -28.84 -14.74 3.50
CA GLY A 132 -29.45 -14.24 4.74
C GLY A 132 -29.48 -12.72 4.85
N LYS A 133 -28.90 -11.98 3.88
CA LYS A 133 -28.67 -10.53 3.93
C LYS A 133 -27.96 -10.11 5.22
N VAL A 134 -26.97 -10.89 5.62
CA VAL A 134 -26.11 -10.60 6.76
C VAL A 134 -24.87 -9.88 6.25
N GLY A 135 -24.69 -8.63 6.66
CA GLY A 135 -23.53 -7.83 6.26
C GLY A 135 -22.23 -8.43 6.79
N ALA A 136 -21.24 -8.62 5.90
CA ALA A 136 -19.94 -9.16 6.27
C ALA A 136 -18.80 -8.41 5.59
N LEU A 137 -17.63 -8.38 6.26
CA LEU A 137 -16.39 -7.82 5.75
C LEU A 137 -15.26 -8.78 6.07
N ILE A 138 -14.74 -9.48 5.07
CA ILE A 138 -13.71 -10.51 5.21
C ILE A 138 -12.49 -10.11 4.39
N THR A 139 -11.36 -9.89 5.05
CA THR A 139 -10.12 -9.47 4.42
C THR A 139 -9.10 -10.59 4.50
N ILE A 140 -8.69 -11.10 3.34
CA ILE A 140 -7.64 -12.12 3.22
C ILE A 140 -6.31 -11.40 3.06
N GLU A 141 -5.47 -11.51 4.08
CA GLU A 141 -4.13 -10.93 4.11
C GLU A 141 -3.23 -11.65 3.09
N GLN A 142 -2.44 -10.87 2.37
CA GLN A 142 -1.44 -11.41 1.47
C GLN A 142 -0.01 -11.07 1.92
N GLN A 143 0.73 -10.30 1.13
CA GLN A 143 2.12 -9.97 1.42
C GLN A 143 2.23 -8.83 2.44
N ILE A 144 1.36 -7.82 2.33
CA ILE A 144 1.31 -6.69 3.25
C ILE A 144 0.57 -7.12 4.51
N LYS A 145 1.30 -7.20 5.63
CA LYS A 145 0.74 -7.62 6.91
C LYS A 145 -0.24 -6.60 7.46
N LEU A 146 -1.34 -7.10 8.01
CA LEU A 146 -2.41 -6.29 8.60
C LEU A 146 -2.31 -6.20 10.13
N ASP A 147 -1.13 -6.43 10.70
CA ASP A 147 -0.92 -6.47 12.16
C ASP A 147 -1.41 -5.20 12.85
N GLN A 148 -1.24 -4.03 12.24
CA GLN A 148 -1.71 -2.74 12.79
C GLN A 148 -3.23 -2.67 13.00
N TYR A 149 -4.00 -3.42 12.22
CA TYR A 149 -5.46 -3.53 12.38
C TYR A 149 -5.82 -4.66 13.33
N ALA A 150 -5.08 -5.77 13.28
CA ALA A 150 -5.29 -6.93 14.13
C ALA A 150 -5.00 -6.64 15.62
N GLU A 151 -4.01 -5.80 15.93
CA GLU A 151 -3.66 -5.41 17.31
C GLU A 151 -4.79 -4.71 18.05
N ARG A 152 -5.69 -4.03 17.33
CA ARG A 152 -6.83 -3.31 17.89
C ARG A 152 -8.15 -4.09 17.80
N ALA A 153 -8.11 -5.26 17.21
CA ALA A 153 -9.24 -6.13 16.98
C ALA A 153 -9.32 -7.24 18.03
N ILE A 154 -10.40 -8.00 18.02
CA ILE A 154 -10.57 -9.15 18.91
C ILE A 154 -9.79 -10.34 18.33
N THR A 155 -8.71 -10.75 18.98
CA THR A 155 -7.88 -11.87 18.55
C THR A 155 -8.64 -13.20 18.68
N LEU A 156 -8.69 -13.97 17.60
CA LEU A 156 -9.31 -15.30 17.58
C LEU A 156 -8.28 -16.41 17.38
N ASN A 157 -7.38 -16.23 16.42
CA ASN A 157 -6.31 -17.18 16.07
C ASN A 157 -6.80 -18.61 15.87
N SER A 158 -7.97 -18.78 15.24
CA SER A 158 -8.66 -20.05 14.99
C SER A 158 -8.55 -20.49 13.53
N GLU A 159 -8.75 -21.77 13.24
CA GLU A 159 -8.87 -22.24 11.86
C GLU A 159 -10.13 -21.67 11.19
N VAL A 160 -10.04 -21.43 9.87
CA VAL A 160 -11.18 -20.98 9.08
C VAL A 160 -12.16 -22.13 8.93
N SER A 161 -13.41 -21.89 9.30
CA SER A 161 -14.54 -22.75 8.97
C SER A 161 -15.75 -21.90 8.61
N LYS A 162 -16.65 -22.48 7.81
CA LYS A 162 -17.89 -21.85 7.41
C LYS A 162 -18.71 -21.41 8.63
N GLU A 163 -18.90 -22.34 9.56
CA GLU A 163 -19.74 -22.14 10.76
C GLU A 163 -19.20 -21.01 11.64
N LEU A 164 -17.86 -20.91 11.77
CA LEU A 164 -17.24 -19.85 12.56
C LEU A 164 -17.41 -18.49 11.88
N LEU A 165 -17.22 -18.40 10.54
CA LEU A 165 -17.45 -17.16 9.81
C LEU A 165 -18.91 -16.70 9.89
N GLU A 166 -19.87 -17.61 9.72
CA GLU A 166 -21.29 -17.31 9.88
C GLU A 166 -21.60 -16.82 11.30
N GLN A 167 -21.03 -17.47 12.32
CA GLN A 167 -21.24 -17.09 13.72
C GLN A 167 -20.64 -15.72 14.07
N ILE A 168 -19.50 -15.36 13.50
CA ILE A 168 -18.87 -14.05 13.73
C ILE A 168 -19.79 -12.91 13.29
N PHE A 169 -20.46 -13.04 12.15
CA PHE A 169 -21.28 -11.98 11.56
C PHE A 169 -22.75 -12.00 12.05
N ILE A 170 -23.11 -12.86 12.99
CA ILE A 170 -24.44 -12.79 13.62
C ILE A 170 -24.63 -11.40 14.24
N LYS A 171 -25.74 -10.77 13.88
CA LYS A 171 -26.14 -9.46 14.37
C LYS A 171 -26.15 -9.44 15.92
N ASP A 172 -25.72 -8.32 16.49
CA ASP A 172 -25.63 -8.10 17.93
C ASP A 172 -24.56 -8.93 18.66
N SER A 173 -23.73 -9.72 17.96
CA SER A 173 -22.54 -10.31 18.56
C SER A 173 -21.42 -9.28 18.70
N PRO A 174 -20.54 -9.39 19.71
CA PRO A 174 -19.38 -8.48 19.84
C PRO A 174 -18.38 -8.56 18.67
N LEU A 175 -18.49 -9.58 17.83
CA LEU A 175 -17.54 -9.87 16.74
C LEU A 175 -17.98 -9.30 15.38
N HIS A 176 -19.27 -8.95 15.22
CA HIS A 176 -19.85 -8.62 13.91
C HIS A 176 -19.55 -7.20 13.42
N ASP A 177 -19.19 -6.30 14.35
CA ASP A 177 -18.93 -4.88 14.02
C ASP A 177 -17.48 -4.70 13.58
N GLY A 178 -17.27 -4.61 12.29
CA GLY A 178 -15.97 -4.51 11.65
C GLY A 178 -15.65 -5.65 10.71
N GLY A 179 -14.38 -5.86 10.42
CA GLY A 179 -13.92 -6.91 9.50
C GLY A 179 -13.25 -8.08 10.21
N VAL A 180 -13.23 -9.20 9.51
CA VAL A 180 -12.43 -10.39 9.85
C VAL A 180 -11.13 -10.35 9.03
N ILE A 181 -9.99 -10.62 9.66
CA ILE A 181 -8.71 -10.79 8.98
C ILE A 181 -8.34 -12.28 8.96
N ILE A 182 -8.14 -12.80 7.75
CA ILE A 182 -7.69 -14.17 7.51
C ILE A 182 -6.23 -14.13 7.06
N ARG A 183 -5.40 -14.94 7.71
CA ARG A 183 -3.98 -15.15 7.38
C ARG A 183 -3.76 -16.64 7.11
N GLY A 184 -3.49 -16.99 5.84
CA GLY A 184 -3.38 -18.40 5.43
C GLY A 184 -4.66 -19.16 5.71
N ASN A 185 -4.61 -20.17 6.57
CA ASN A 185 -5.75 -20.99 6.94
C ASN A 185 -6.41 -20.58 8.27
N LYS A 186 -6.02 -19.43 8.85
CA LYS A 186 -6.50 -19.00 10.16
C LYS A 186 -7.23 -17.67 10.11
N ILE A 187 -8.30 -17.58 10.88
CA ILE A 187 -8.91 -16.31 11.27
C ILE A 187 -8.03 -15.70 12.35
N LEU A 188 -7.32 -14.63 12.02
CA LEU A 188 -6.43 -13.94 12.95
C LEU A 188 -7.22 -13.19 14.02
N CYS A 189 -8.22 -12.40 13.58
CA CYS A 189 -9.06 -11.58 14.45
C CYS A 189 -10.41 -11.28 13.80
N ALA A 190 -11.35 -10.79 14.62
CA ALA A 190 -12.61 -10.20 14.20
C ALA A 190 -12.77 -8.79 14.77
N ALA A 191 -13.79 -8.06 14.34
CA ALA A 191 -14.03 -6.67 14.70
C ALA A 191 -12.83 -5.75 14.39
N ALA A 192 -12.18 -5.95 13.25
CA ALA A 192 -11.11 -5.07 12.78
C ALA A 192 -11.71 -3.85 12.07
N TYR A 193 -11.25 -2.64 12.45
CA TYR A 193 -11.71 -1.40 11.85
C TYR A 193 -10.70 -0.88 10.84
N TYR A 194 -11.19 -0.58 9.63
CA TYR A 194 -10.40 -0.02 8.54
C TYR A 194 -10.73 1.44 8.28
N ASN A 195 -9.78 2.19 7.75
CA ASN A 195 -10.03 3.53 7.27
C ASN A 195 -10.95 3.47 6.06
N LEU A 196 -12.00 4.30 6.10
CA LEU A 196 -12.93 4.40 4.97
C LEU A 196 -12.25 5.09 3.79
N THR A 197 -12.55 4.63 2.58
CA THR A 197 -12.09 5.31 1.36
C THR A 197 -12.56 6.77 1.32
N GLN A 198 -11.71 7.64 0.76
CA GLN A 198 -12.03 9.04 0.48
C GLN A 198 -12.54 9.24 -0.95
N ASP A 199 -12.75 8.16 -1.70
CA ASP A 199 -13.25 8.25 -3.07
C ASP A 199 -14.69 8.81 -3.08
N GLN A 200 -14.84 9.97 -3.71
CA GLN A 200 -16.12 10.67 -3.86
C GLN A 200 -16.97 10.13 -5.03
N SER A 201 -16.40 9.24 -5.85
CA SER A 201 -17.12 8.61 -6.96
C SER A 201 -18.12 7.55 -6.49
N LEU A 202 -17.94 7.05 -5.26
CA LEU A 202 -18.89 6.12 -4.65
C LEU A 202 -20.19 6.84 -4.26
N ASP A 203 -21.29 6.19 -4.56
CA ASP A 203 -22.61 6.69 -4.19
C ASP A 203 -22.69 6.96 -2.67
N LYS A 204 -23.33 8.04 -2.27
CA LYS A 204 -23.49 8.41 -0.84
C LYS A 204 -24.25 7.35 -0.04
N THR A 205 -25.01 6.52 -0.74
CA THR A 205 -25.75 5.38 -0.18
C THR A 205 -24.90 4.14 0.04
N THR A 206 -23.61 4.14 -0.40
CA THR A 206 -22.72 3.00 -0.22
C THR A 206 -22.44 2.77 1.26
N GLY A 207 -22.78 1.59 1.77
CA GLY A 207 -22.67 1.22 3.18
C GLY A 207 -21.22 1.28 3.72
N SER A 208 -21.12 1.41 5.04
CA SER A 208 -19.82 1.56 5.74
C SER A 208 -18.84 0.42 5.46
N ARG A 209 -19.32 -0.83 5.36
CA ARG A 209 -18.50 -2.01 5.05
C ARG A 209 -17.89 -1.94 3.64
N HIS A 210 -18.65 -1.47 2.65
CA HIS A 210 -18.14 -1.26 1.29
C HIS A 210 -17.01 -0.21 1.26
N ARG A 211 -17.24 0.92 1.95
CA ARG A 211 -16.22 1.97 2.04
C ARG A 211 -14.99 1.54 2.81
N ALA A 212 -15.15 0.72 3.84
CA ALA A 212 -14.03 0.15 4.62
C ALA A 212 -13.26 -0.89 3.78
N GLY A 213 -13.97 -1.79 3.10
CA GLY A 213 -13.37 -2.80 2.22
C GLY A 213 -12.60 -2.20 1.06
N LEU A 214 -13.13 -1.15 0.43
CA LEU A 214 -12.40 -0.43 -0.60
C LEU A 214 -11.18 0.29 -0.01
N GLY A 215 -11.33 0.99 1.12
CA GLY A 215 -10.26 1.73 1.76
C GLY A 215 -9.06 0.86 2.17
N ILE A 216 -9.28 -0.34 2.69
CA ILE A 216 -8.18 -1.26 3.00
C ILE A 216 -7.50 -1.77 1.72
N SER A 217 -8.26 -2.03 0.66
CA SER A 217 -7.72 -2.49 -0.62
C SER A 217 -6.91 -1.43 -1.38
N GLU A 218 -7.16 -0.13 -1.12
CA GLU A 218 -6.38 0.98 -1.70
C GLU A 218 -4.93 1.03 -1.19
N ILE A 219 -4.73 0.61 0.05
CA ILE A 219 -3.45 0.76 0.76
C ILE A 219 -2.70 -0.55 0.98
N THR A 220 -3.34 -1.68 0.67
CA THR A 220 -2.76 -3.03 0.82
C THR A 220 -3.00 -3.86 -0.43
N ASP A 221 -2.37 -5.02 -0.48
CA ASP A 221 -2.58 -6.04 -1.52
C ASP A 221 -3.61 -7.09 -1.11
N SER A 222 -4.37 -6.83 -0.05
CA SER A 222 -5.37 -7.76 0.47
C SER A 222 -6.53 -7.97 -0.50
N VAL A 223 -7.11 -9.15 -0.47
CA VAL A 223 -8.39 -9.47 -1.09
C VAL A 223 -9.48 -9.27 -0.05
N THR A 224 -10.36 -8.31 -0.26
CA THR A 224 -11.43 -8.00 0.70
C THR A 224 -12.79 -8.31 0.12
N ILE A 225 -13.53 -9.20 0.77
CA ILE A 225 -14.87 -9.64 0.40
C ILE A 225 -15.88 -8.89 1.26
N ILE A 226 -16.90 -8.33 0.62
CA ILE A 226 -17.95 -7.53 1.25
C ILE A 226 -19.30 -8.12 0.91
N VAL A 227 -20.13 -8.36 1.92
CA VAL A 227 -21.54 -8.73 1.76
C VAL A 227 -22.41 -7.58 2.20
N SER A 228 -23.33 -7.17 1.32
CA SER A 228 -24.30 -6.12 1.61
C SER A 228 -25.41 -6.63 2.51
N GLU A 229 -25.70 -5.93 3.61
CA GLU A 229 -26.83 -6.25 4.48
C GLU A 229 -28.18 -5.78 3.92
N GLU A 230 -28.17 -4.90 2.92
CA GLU A 230 -29.39 -4.38 2.29
C GLU A 230 -29.84 -5.27 1.13
N THR A 231 -28.90 -5.57 0.23
CA THR A 231 -29.21 -6.26 -1.03
C THR A 231 -28.85 -7.75 -0.97
N GLY A 232 -27.83 -8.13 -0.20
CA GLY A 232 -27.22 -9.46 -0.22
C GLY A 232 -26.16 -9.59 -1.32
N ASP A 233 -25.81 -8.51 -2.01
CA ASP A 233 -24.80 -8.55 -3.04
C ASP A 233 -23.42 -8.82 -2.45
N VAL A 234 -22.63 -9.60 -3.20
CA VAL A 234 -21.26 -9.94 -2.84
C VAL A 234 -20.30 -9.13 -3.70
N HIS A 235 -19.45 -8.36 -3.07
CA HIS A 235 -18.40 -7.60 -3.75
C HIS A 235 -17.02 -8.07 -3.31
N VAL A 236 -16.05 -7.95 -4.21
CA VAL A 236 -14.64 -8.11 -3.89
C VAL A 236 -13.89 -6.83 -4.22
N ALA A 237 -13.08 -6.35 -3.27
CA ALA A 237 -12.24 -5.18 -3.43
C ALA A 237 -10.76 -5.58 -3.44
N ILE A 238 -10.02 -5.14 -4.47
CA ILE A 238 -8.56 -5.34 -4.64
C ILE A 238 -7.96 -4.11 -5.28
N ALA A 239 -6.84 -3.64 -4.76
CA ALA A 239 -6.06 -2.52 -5.31
C ALA A 239 -6.89 -1.25 -5.58
N GLY A 240 -7.92 -0.99 -4.75
CA GLY A 240 -8.81 0.16 -4.89
C GLY A 240 -9.93 -0.01 -5.92
N TYR A 241 -10.12 -1.21 -6.46
CA TYR A 241 -11.23 -1.53 -7.36
C TYR A 241 -12.19 -2.50 -6.71
N MET A 242 -13.49 -2.26 -6.91
CA MET A 242 -14.55 -3.11 -6.39
C MET A 242 -15.30 -3.77 -7.54
N LYS A 243 -15.52 -5.08 -7.46
CA LYS A 243 -16.25 -5.87 -8.45
C LYS A 243 -17.39 -6.62 -7.77
N LEU A 244 -18.59 -6.57 -8.36
CA LEU A 244 -19.74 -7.41 -7.98
C LEU A 244 -19.52 -8.83 -8.50
N LEU A 245 -19.78 -9.82 -7.66
CA LEU A 245 -19.72 -11.25 -8.00
C LEU A 245 -21.12 -11.87 -7.93
N SER A 246 -21.41 -12.70 -8.91
CA SER A 246 -22.77 -13.26 -9.10
C SER A 246 -22.91 -14.68 -8.59
N SER A 247 -21.80 -15.39 -8.37
CA SER A 247 -21.83 -16.81 -7.97
C SER A 247 -20.67 -17.20 -7.07
N GLU A 248 -20.88 -18.28 -6.33
CA GLU A 248 -19.87 -18.88 -5.45
C GLU A 248 -18.64 -19.35 -6.23
N ASN A 249 -18.84 -19.96 -7.41
CA ASN A 249 -17.74 -20.38 -8.28
C ASN A 249 -16.92 -19.20 -8.77
N GLU A 250 -17.57 -18.06 -9.11
CA GLU A 250 -16.86 -16.84 -9.49
C GLU A 250 -16.01 -16.31 -8.34
N LEU A 251 -16.49 -16.38 -7.10
CA LEU A 251 -15.72 -16.01 -5.92
C LEU A 251 -14.53 -16.94 -5.71
N LEU A 252 -14.72 -18.26 -5.83
CA LEU A 252 -13.66 -19.26 -5.71
C LEU A 252 -12.56 -19.04 -6.75
N ASP A 253 -12.94 -18.85 -8.03
CA ASP A 253 -12.01 -18.57 -9.11
C ASP A 253 -11.24 -17.26 -8.84
N TYR A 254 -11.95 -16.24 -8.34
CA TYR A 254 -11.36 -14.95 -8.04
C TYR A 254 -10.36 -15.03 -6.88
N ILE A 255 -10.71 -15.71 -5.79
CA ILE A 255 -9.82 -15.93 -4.64
C ILE A 255 -8.61 -16.76 -5.10
N SER A 256 -8.82 -17.84 -5.84
CA SER A 256 -7.74 -18.73 -6.29
C SER A 256 -6.78 -18.01 -7.22
N SER A 257 -7.28 -17.24 -8.19
CA SER A 257 -6.44 -16.49 -9.12
C SER A 257 -5.54 -15.45 -8.42
N HIS A 258 -6.02 -14.83 -7.35
CA HIS A 258 -5.28 -13.79 -6.63
C HIS A 258 -4.44 -14.32 -5.47
N LEU A 259 -4.82 -15.43 -4.85
CA LEU A 259 -4.02 -16.05 -3.79
C LEU A 259 -2.93 -16.98 -4.36
N ASP A 260 -3.20 -17.67 -5.48
CA ASP A 260 -2.24 -18.57 -6.14
C ASP A 260 -1.46 -17.88 -7.26
N GLY A 261 -1.88 -16.70 -7.65
CA GLY A 261 -1.50 -15.93 -8.85
C GLY A 261 -0.12 -15.30 -8.85
N GLY A 262 0.87 -15.94 -8.25
CA GLY A 262 2.27 -15.71 -8.60
C GLY A 262 2.75 -16.53 -9.82
N ARG A 263 1.85 -17.23 -10.54
CA ARG A 263 2.25 -18.21 -11.57
C ARG A 263 1.89 -17.89 -13.02
N ASN A 264 1.10 -16.89 -13.29
CA ASN A 264 0.74 -16.57 -14.70
C ASN A 264 1.04 -15.11 -15.06
N GLU A 265 2.32 -14.76 -15.15
CA GLU A 265 2.78 -13.77 -16.13
C GLU A 265 3.05 -14.51 -17.43
N ASN A 266 2.02 -14.79 -18.21
CA ASN A 266 2.08 -15.11 -19.63
C ASN A 266 0.63 -15.15 -20.17
N ILE A 267 0.12 -14.00 -20.54
CA ILE A 267 -0.75 -13.77 -21.71
C ILE A 267 -0.56 -12.31 -22.14
#